data_b3575ad0ac64bd973ea441627e6da45b
#
_entry.id   b3575ad0ac64bd973ea441627e6da45b
#
_cell.length_a   1.000
_cell.length_b   1.000
_cell.length_c   1.000
_cell.angle_alpha   90.00
_cell.angle_beta   90.00
_cell.angle_gamma   90.00
#
_symmetry.space_group_name_H-M   'P 1'
#
loop_
_entity.id
_entity.type
_entity.pdbx_description
1 polymer ?
#
loop_
_entity_poly.entity_id
_entity_poly.type
_entity_poly.pdbx_seq_one_letter_code
_entity_poly.pdbx_strand_id
1 'polypeptide(L)'
;MVVNIFLFDDFEIMDAFGPAQIFGSRPDEFYVRYLSLRGGLVTGKQGVKVWTEPLNPIEIEDVFLLPGGKGVKSFLHMEGENGCKLLKEAVEEAEFCMMVQNGSAFLAKSGLLFRRQIADYNYDENWKRMFTAEIRRGQNAKWISDGKYYSSSSTMAGFDMALGVISDMVDIELAVHIANELGYEWNQEMIF
;
A
#
# COMPACT_ATOMS: atom_id res chain seq x y z
N MET A 1 6.86 -9.60 -12.96
CA MET A 1 6.76 -9.31 -11.50
C MET A 1 5.30 -9.23 -11.11
N VAL A 2 4.94 -9.68 -9.91
CA VAL A 2 3.54 -9.75 -9.43
C VAL A 2 3.28 -8.59 -8.47
N VAL A 3 2.20 -7.84 -8.69
CA VAL A 3 1.75 -6.75 -7.83
C VAL A 3 0.44 -7.15 -7.18
N ASN A 4 0.50 -7.48 -5.91
CA ASN A 4 -0.64 -7.95 -5.13
C ASN A 4 -1.28 -6.78 -4.38
N ILE A 5 -2.51 -6.42 -4.71
CA ILE A 5 -3.25 -5.32 -4.11
C ILE A 5 -4.33 -5.89 -3.19
N PHE A 6 -4.17 -5.66 -1.88
CA PHE A 6 -5.14 -6.13 -0.89
C PHE A 6 -6.30 -5.16 -0.76
N LEU A 7 -7.52 -5.65 -0.99
CA LEU A 7 -8.76 -4.87 -0.91
C LEU A 7 -9.65 -5.34 0.24
N PHE A 8 -10.41 -4.41 0.78
CA PHE A 8 -11.39 -4.61 1.86
C PHE A 8 -12.56 -3.63 1.66
N ASP A 9 -13.71 -3.88 2.23
CA ASP A 9 -14.84 -2.96 2.08
C ASP A 9 -14.50 -1.55 2.59
N ASP A 10 -15.02 -0.52 1.92
CA ASP A 10 -14.72 0.91 2.15
C ASP A 10 -13.22 1.29 1.98
N PHE A 11 -12.46 0.57 1.15
CA PHE A 11 -11.14 1.02 0.74
C PHE A 11 -11.23 2.30 -0.11
N GLU A 12 -10.21 3.15 -0.05
CA GLU A 12 -10.12 4.35 -0.91
C GLU A 12 -9.67 3.93 -2.31
N ILE A 13 -10.52 4.18 -3.32
CA ILE A 13 -10.31 3.66 -4.68
C ILE A 13 -8.95 4.05 -5.25
N MET A 14 -8.60 5.33 -5.18
CA MET A 14 -7.37 5.82 -5.79
C MET A 14 -6.12 5.37 -5.04
N ASP A 15 -6.22 4.98 -3.77
CA ASP A 15 -5.10 4.41 -3.02
C ASP A 15 -4.71 3.02 -3.56
N ALA A 16 -5.66 2.31 -4.15
CA ALA A 16 -5.44 1.02 -4.80
C ALA A 16 -5.20 1.15 -6.31
N PHE A 17 -6.11 1.86 -7.02
CA PHE A 17 -6.11 1.91 -8.47
C PHE A 17 -5.13 2.92 -9.06
N GLY A 18 -4.67 3.91 -8.29
CA GLY A 18 -3.59 4.80 -8.70
C GLY A 18 -2.28 4.04 -8.94
N PRO A 19 -1.74 3.36 -7.93
CA PRO A 19 -0.60 2.46 -8.12
C PRO A 19 -0.87 1.35 -9.14
N ALA A 20 -2.09 0.76 -9.15
CA ALA A 20 -2.46 -0.26 -10.13
C ALA A 20 -2.35 0.24 -11.57
N GLN A 21 -2.72 1.51 -11.83
CA GLN A 21 -2.59 2.13 -13.15
C GLN A 21 -1.11 2.27 -13.54
N ILE A 22 -0.25 2.64 -12.60
CA ILE A 22 1.19 2.80 -12.86
C ILE A 22 1.82 1.46 -13.22
N PHE A 23 1.67 0.43 -12.40
CA PHE A 23 2.19 -0.91 -12.69
C PHE A 23 1.53 -1.51 -13.94
N GLY A 24 0.20 -1.44 -14.04
CA GLY A 24 -0.58 -1.99 -15.13
C GLY A 24 -0.36 -1.32 -16.49
N SER A 25 0.33 -0.17 -16.55
CA SER A 25 0.77 0.44 -17.81
C SER A 25 1.85 -0.38 -18.52
N ARG A 26 2.45 -1.35 -17.83
CA ARG A 26 3.47 -2.28 -18.34
C ARG A 26 3.06 -3.73 -18.08
N PRO A 27 2.05 -4.25 -18.79
CA PRO A 27 1.52 -5.60 -18.54
C PRO A 27 2.52 -6.71 -18.90
N ASP A 28 3.54 -6.41 -19.69
CA ASP A 28 4.62 -7.34 -20.02
C ASP A 28 5.64 -7.47 -18.86
N GLU A 29 5.70 -6.47 -17.98
CA GLU A 29 6.60 -6.41 -16.82
C GLU A 29 5.87 -6.75 -15.51
N PHE A 30 4.63 -6.25 -15.34
CA PHE A 30 3.89 -6.32 -14.10
C PHE A 30 2.52 -6.97 -14.28
N TYR A 31 2.26 -8.00 -13.49
CA TYR A 31 0.95 -8.63 -13.39
C TYR A 31 0.25 -8.18 -12.11
N VAL A 32 -0.83 -7.41 -12.23
CA VAL A 32 -1.60 -6.87 -11.09
C VAL A 32 -2.69 -7.84 -10.68
N ARG A 33 -2.70 -8.23 -9.40
CA ARG A 33 -3.73 -9.08 -8.77
C ARG A 33 -4.48 -8.29 -7.70
N TYR A 34 -5.78 -8.51 -7.60
CA TYR A 34 -6.61 -7.97 -6.53
C TYR A 34 -7.00 -9.08 -5.56
N LEU A 35 -6.62 -8.93 -4.31
CA LEU A 35 -6.82 -9.90 -3.25
C LEU A 35 -7.72 -9.33 -2.15
N SER A 36 -8.47 -10.17 -1.48
CA SER A 36 -9.11 -9.84 -0.20
C SER A 36 -8.98 -11.04 0.74
N LEU A 37 -9.31 -10.86 2.01
CA LEU A 37 -9.07 -11.90 3.02
C LEU A 37 -9.67 -13.26 2.64
N ARG A 38 -10.87 -13.27 2.02
CA ARG A 38 -11.61 -14.48 1.66
C ARG A 38 -11.93 -14.59 0.15
N GLY A 39 -11.46 -13.64 -0.64
CA GLY A 39 -11.87 -13.49 -2.03
C GLY A 39 -13.32 -13.01 -2.19
N GLY A 40 -13.76 -12.94 -3.44
CA GLY A 40 -15.11 -12.52 -3.78
C GLY A 40 -15.26 -11.02 -4.03
N LEU A 41 -16.46 -10.50 -3.90
CA LEU A 41 -16.79 -9.12 -4.23
C LEU A 41 -16.48 -8.18 -3.06
N VAL A 42 -15.66 -7.16 -3.29
CA VAL A 42 -15.32 -6.10 -2.35
C VAL A 42 -15.83 -4.77 -2.89
N THR A 43 -16.35 -3.90 -2.04
CA THR A 43 -16.91 -2.61 -2.44
C THR A 43 -16.07 -1.47 -1.88
N GLY A 44 -15.48 -0.67 -2.76
CA GLY A 44 -14.77 0.56 -2.38
C GLY A 44 -15.71 1.66 -1.88
N LYS A 45 -15.16 2.61 -1.15
CA LYS A 45 -15.90 3.74 -0.54
C LYS A 45 -16.79 4.51 -1.53
N GLN A 46 -16.39 4.60 -2.80
CA GLN A 46 -17.13 5.29 -3.85
C GLN A 46 -18.11 4.36 -4.60
N GLY A 47 -18.36 3.16 -4.09
CA GLY A 47 -19.33 2.22 -4.62
C GLY A 47 -18.82 1.32 -5.77
N VAL A 48 -17.56 1.43 -6.13
CA VAL A 48 -16.95 0.53 -7.12
C VAL A 48 -16.82 -0.87 -6.53
N LYS A 49 -17.30 -1.86 -7.28
CA LYS A 49 -17.24 -3.27 -6.90
C LYS A 49 -16.12 -3.96 -7.65
N VAL A 50 -15.26 -4.64 -6.92
CA VAL A 50 -14.10 -5.36 -7.45
C VAL A 50 -14.18 -6.82 -7.06
N TRP A 51 -14.01 -7.70 -8.03
CA TRP A 51 -13.83 -9.11 -7.76
C TRP A 51 -12.40 -9.39 -7.35
N THR A 52 -12.20 -10.10 -6.23
CA THR A 52 -10.90 -10.40 -5.65
C THR A 52 -10.68 -11.90 -5.50
N GLU A 53 -9.42 -12.30 -5.56
CA GLU A 53 -8.98 -13.64 -5.17
C GLU A 53 -8.80 -13.73 -3.65
N PRO A 54 -8.89 -14.91 -3.03
CA PRO A 54 -8.59 -15.07 -1.62
C PRO A 54 -7.09 -14.85 -1.35
N LEU A 55 -6.78 -14.16 -0.24
CA LEU A 55 -5.39 -13.99 0.18
C LEU A 55 -4.80 -15.34 0.63
N ASN A 56 -3.75 -15.76 -0.06
CA ASN A 56 -2.90 -16.86 0.35
C ASN A 56 -1.48 -16.31 0.56
N PRO A 57 -0.98 -16.17 1.81
CA PRO A 57 0.31 -15.56 2.08
C PRO A 57 1.49 -16.19 1.32
N ILE A 58 1.51 -17.51 1.18
CA ILE A 58 2.61 -18.23 0.51
C ILE A 58 2.68 -18.00 -1.02
N GLU A 59 1.65 -17.39 -1.61
CA GLU A 59 1.60 -17.03 -3.03
C GLU A 59 1.93 -15.56 -3.27
N ILE A 60 2.31 -14.83 -2.23
CA ILE A 60 2.70 -13.44 -2.35
C ILE A 60 4.16 -13.37 -2.80
N GLU A 61 4.37 -12.66 -3.89
CA GLU A 61 5.67 -12.40 -4.47
C GLU A 61 5.85 -10.88 -4.64
N ASP A 62 7.00 -10.44 -5.02
CA ASP A 62 7.41 -9.09 -5.41
C ASP A 62 6.74 -7.97 -4.58
N VAL A 63 5.57 -7.46 -4.98
CA VAL A 63 4.92 -6.29 -4.38
C VAL A 63 3.63 -6.65 -3.66
N PHE A 64 3.47 -6.16 -2.42
CA PHE A 64 2.21 -6.21 -1.68
C PHE A 64 1.77 -4.81 -1.28
N LEU A 65 0.60 -4.38 -1.77
CA LEU A 65 0.05 -3.04 -1.55
C LEU A 65 -1.16 -3.07 -0.61
N LEU A 66 -1.12 -2.20 0.39
CA LEU A 66 -2.16 -1.95 1.39
C LEU A 66 -2.73 -0.53 1.20
N PRO A 67 -3.88 -0.36 0.54
CA PRO A 67 -4.51 0.93 0.40
C PRO A 67 -5.09 1.43 1.73
N GLY A 68 -5.31 2.72 1.83
CA GLY A 68 -6.07 3.31 2.92
C GLY A 68 -7.58 3.23 2.72
N GLY A 69 -8.30 3.86 3.60
CA GLY A 69 -9.75 3.99 3.55
C GLY A 69 -10.42 3.94 4.91
N LYS A 70 -11.72 4.25 4.94
CA LYS A 70 -12.52 4.16 6.18
C LYS A 70 -12.64 2.72 6.68
N GLY A 71 -12.62 1.76 5.76
CA GLY A 71 -12.72 0.34 6.04
C GLY A 71 -11.57 -0.24 6.85
N VAL A 72 -10.38 0.39 6.88
CA VAL A 72 -9.24 -0.06 7.69
C VAL A 72 -9.63 -0.25 9.15
N LYS A 73 -10.34 0.72 9.74
CA LYS A 73 -10.79 0.65 11.13
C LYS A 73 -11.78 -0.49 11.36
N SER A 74 -12.73 -0.66 10.46
CA SER A 74 -13.73 -1.73 10.52
C SER A 74 -13.06 -3.10 10.37
N PHE A 75 -12.15 -3.24 9.43
CA PHE A 75 -11.39 -4.47 9.22
C PHE A 75 -10.61 -4.87 10.47
N LEU A 76 -9.83 -3.95 11.05
CA LEU A 76 -9.04 -4.20 12.26
C LEU A 76 -9.91 -4.58 13.46
N HIS A 77 -11.13 -4.08 13.52
CA HIS A 77 -12.09 -4.43 14.56
C HIS A 77 -12.72 -5.82 14.34
N MET A 78 -13.15 -6.11 13.10
CA MET A 78 -13.90 -7.32 12.77
C MET A 78 -13.02 -8.54 12.60
N GLU A 79 -11.90 -8.42 11.89
CA GLU A 79 -10.99 -9.54 11.58
C GLU A 79 -9.94 -9.74 12.68
N GLY A 80 -9.70 -8.71 13.50
CA GLY A 80 -8.88 -8.78 14.69
C GLY A 80 -7.48 -9.34 14.44
N GLU A 81 -7.03 -10.21 15.36
CA GLU A 81 -5.68 -10.79 15.29
C GLU A 81 -5.48 -11.73 14.11
N ASN A 82 -6.51 -12.48 13.71
CA ASN A 82 -6.40 -13.46 12.61
C ASN A 82 -6.17 -12.76 11.26
N GLY A 83 -6.93 -11.70 10.97
CA GLY A 83 -6.72 -10.91 9.75
C GLY A 83 -5.35 -10.24 9.73
N CYS A 84 -4.93 -9.65 10.86
CA CYS A 84 -3.61 -9.05 10.98
C CYS A 84 -2.47 -10.07 10.83
N LYS A 85 -2.64 -11.30 11.32
CA LYS A 85 -1.66 -12.38 11.17
C LYS A 85 -1.47 -12.76 9.71
N LEU A 86 -2.54 -12.97 8.96
CA LEU A 86 -2.47 -13.30 7.53
C LEU A 86 -1.82 -12.17 6.71
N LEU A 87 -2.16 -10.91 7.01
CA LEU A 87 -1.52 -9.76 6.37
C LEU A 87 -0.03 -9.67 6.72
N LYS A 88 0.33 -9.99 7.97
CA LYS A 88 1.73 -10.05 8.40
C LYS A 88 2.51 -11.08 7.60
N GLU A 89 1.99 -12.32 7.52
CA GLU A 89 2.59 -13.41 6.75
C GLU A 89 2.76 -13.01 5.28
N ALA A 90 1.74 -12.43 4.65
CA ALA A 90 1.82 -11.94 3.27
C ALA A 90 2.89 -10.87 3.07
N VAL A 91 3.00 -9.91 4.01
CA VAL A 91 4.05 -8.88 3.96
C VAL A 91 5.45 -9.46 4.18
N GLU A 92 5.59 -10.49 5.02
CA GLU A 92 6.87 -11.15 5.25
C GLU A 92 7.41 -11.81 3.98
N GLU A 93 6.54 -12.40 3.14
CA GLU A 93 6.89 -12.99 1.83
C GLU A 93 7.20 -11.94 0.75
N ALA A 94 6.50 -10.81 0.73
CA ALA A 94 6.70 -9.77 -0.26
C ALA A 94 8.11 -9.16 -0.21
N GLU A 95 8.69 -8.84 -1.37
CA GLU A 95 9.95 -8.11 -1.48
C GLU A 95 9.75 -6.61 -1.20
N PHE A 96 8.66 -6.04 -1.71
CA PHE A 96 8.28 -4.63 -1.51
C PHE A 96 6.89 -4.56 -0.87
N CYS A 97 6.75 -3.77 0.19
CA CYS A 97 5.48 -3.54 0.85
C CYS A 97 5.09 -2.05 0.75
N MET A 98 4.00 -1.76 0.07
CA MET A 98 3.47 -0.42 -0.12
C MET A 98 2.27 -0.15 0.79
N MET A 99 2.28 0.98 1.46
CA MET A 99 1.19 1.41 2.35
C MET A 99 0.74 2.82 1.99
N VAL A 100 -0.51 2.98 1.60
CA VAL A 100 -1.07 4.30 1.31
C VAL A 100 -1.85 4.80 2.53
N GLN A 101 -1.47 5.97 3.04
CA GLN A 101 -2.13 6.61 4.18
C GLN A 101 -2.31 5.65 5.39
N ASN A 102 -3.57 5.51 5.87
CA ASN A 102 -3.91 4.66 7.00
C ASN A 102 -3.87 3.14 6.70
N GLY A 103 -3.54 2.74 5.47
CA GLY A 103 -3.16 1.36 5.17
C GLY A 103 -1.98 0.87 6.01
N SER A 104 -1.10 1.79 6.43
CA SER A 104 -0.01 1.48 7.36
C SER A 104 -0.48 0.96 8.74
N ALA A 105 -1.74 1.21 9.12
CA ALA A 105 -2.27 0.74 10.40
C ALA A 105 -2.38 -0.79 10.49
N PHE A 106 -2.55 -1.50 9.38
CA PHE A 106 -2.50 -2.96 9.35
C PHE A 106 -1.17 -3.48 9.88
N LEU A 107 -0.07 -2.90 9.41
CA LEU A 107 1.28 -3.31 9.80
C LEU A 107 1.71 -2.75 11.15
N ALA A 108 1.22 -1.57 11.52
CA ALA A 108 1.39 -1.03 12.85
C ALA A 108 0.75 -1.95 13.91
N LYS A 109 -0.45 -2.47 13.64
CA LYS A 109 -1.16 -3.42 14.51
C LYS A 109 -0.45 -4.76 14.62
N SER A 110 0.18 -5.23 13.55
CA SER A 110 0.94 -6.51 13.54
C SER A 110 2.36 -6.39 14.11
N GLY A 111 2.81 -5.18 14.47
CA GLY A 111 4.14 -4.91 15.00
C GLY A 111 5.27 -4.81 13.97
N LEU A 112 4.99 -4.97 12.66
CA LEU A 112 5.99 -4.93 11.60
C LEU A 112 6.64 -3.54 11.43
N LEU A 113 5.98 -2.48 11.88
CA LEU A 113 6.50 -1.11 11.81
C LEU A 113 7.25 -0.67 13.07
N PHE A 114 7.55 -1.57 14.00
CA PHE A 114 8.35 -1.27 15.18
C PHE A 114 9.71 -0.71 14.77
N ARG A 115 10.06 0.50 15.26
CA ARG A 115 11.27 1.26 14.93
C ARG A 115 11.45 1.61 13.44
N ARG A 116 10.40 1.48 12.62
CA ARG A 116 10.39 1.88 11.23
C ARG A 116 9.99 3.34 11.07
N GLN A 117 10.43 3.93 9.96
CA GLN A 117 10.00 5.25 9.55
C GLN A 117 8.91 5.15 8.48
N ILE A 118 7.81 5.90 8.65
CA ILE A 118 6.72 5.99 7.67
C ILE A 118 6.36 7.46 7.41
N ALA A 119 5.78 7.74 6.25
CA ALA A 119 5.20 9.04 5.97
C ALA A 119 4.01 9.29 6.91
N ASP A 120 3.94 10.49 7.49
CA ASP A 120 2.77 10.88 8.28
C ASP A 120 1.60 11.23 7.37
N TYR A 121 0.39 10.85 7.77
CA TYR A 121 -0.83 11.10 7.01
C TYR A 121 -1.87 11.79 7.85
N ASN A 122 -2.73 12.57 7.18
CA ASN A 122 -3.81 13.29 7.88
C ASN A 122 -4.94 12.33 8.28
N TYR A 123 -5.04 12.01 9.56
CA TYR A 123 -6.06 11.16 10.14
C TYR A 123 -6.27 11.51 11.62
N ASP A 124 -7.29 10.94 12.25
CA ASP A 124 -7.57 11.12 13.69
C ASP A 124 -6.33 10.79 14.55
N GLU A 125 -5.80 11.80 15.24
CA GLU A 125 -4.60 11.67 16.07
C GLU A 125 -4.77 10.69 17.24
N ASN A 126 -5.97 10.59 17.81
CA ASN A 126 -6.24 9.64 18.89
C ASN A 126 -6.17 8.20 18.37
N TRP A 127 -6.67 7.99 17.14
CA TRP A 127 -6.57 6.68 16.50
C TRP A 127 -5.13 6.35 16.11
N LYS A 128 -4.36 7.29 15.57
CA LYS A 128 -2.94 7.10 15.27
C LYS A 128 -2.15 6.71 16.53
N ARG A 129 -2.46 7.32 17.67
CA ARG A 129 -1.80 7.01 18.95
C ARG A 129 -2.03 5.59 19.45
N MET A 130 -3.05 4.88 18.98
CA MET A 130 -3.26 3.46 19.30
C MET A 130 -2.19 2.55 18.70
N PHE A 131 -1.40 3.04 17.74
CA PHE A 131 -0.38 2.29 16.99
C PHE A 131 1.02 2.91 17.11
N THR A 132 1.30 3.59 18.21
CA THR A 132 2.53 4.40 18.36
C THR A 132 3.76 3.66 18.85
N ALA A 133 3.73 2.33 19.00
CA ALA A 133 4.88 1.57 19.48
C ALA A 133 6.15 1.85 18.67
N GLU A 134 6.86 2.93 19.02
CA GLU A 134 8.13 3.37 18.43
C GLU A 134 8.13 3.52 16.89
N ILE A 135 6.98 3.84 16.28
CA ILE A 135 6.92 4.18 14.85
C ILE A 135 7.35 5.64 14.68
N ARG A 136 8.34 5.89 13.84
CA ARG A 136 8.79 7.25 13.50
C ARG A 136 7.94 7.76 12.33
N ARG A 137 7.30 8.93 12.52
CA ARG A 137 6.48 9.56 11.47
C ARG A 137 7.23 10.73 10.87
N GLY A 138 7.60 10.63 9.59
CA GLY A 138 8.23 11.69 8.83
C GLY A 138 7.22 12.77 8.49
N GLN A 139 7.30 13.91 9.20
CA GLN A 139 6.48 15.08 8.90
C GLN A 139 6.96 15.72 7.60
N ASN A 140 6.02 16.16 6.76
CA ASN A 140 6.27 16.80 5.46
C ASN A 140 6.83 15.89 4.35
N ALA A 141 7.10 14.64 4.60
CA ALA A 141 7.45 13.70 3.54
C ALA A 141 6.19 13.29 2.77
N LYS A 142 6.23 13.36 1.44
CA LYS A 142 5.16 12.84 0.59
C LYS A 142 5.10 11.32 0.67
N TRP A 143 6.26 10.68 0.55
CA TRP A 143 6.42 9.26 0.73
C TRP A 143 7.80 8.94 1.32
N ILE A 144 7.94 7.78 1.93
CA ILE A 144 9.17 7.31 2.60
C ILE A 144 9.38 5.85 2.26
N SER A 145 10.64 5.46 2.01
CA SER A 145 11.07 4.06 2.00
C SER A 145 11.94 3.78 3.24
N ASP A 146 11.68 2.69 3.92
CA ASP A 146 12.48 2.16 5.04
C ASP A 146 12.67 0.65 4.85
N GLY A 147 13.75 0.27 4.19
CA GLY A 147 13.97 -1.08 3.71
C GLY A 147 12.90 -1.47 2.69
N LYS A 148 12.21 -2.59 2.92
CA LYS A 148 11.11 -3.01 2.01
C LYS A 148 9.78 -2.28 2.21
N TYR A 149 9.68 -1.39 3.23
CA TYR A 149 8.45 -0.70 3.57
C TYR A 149 8.40 0.68 2.92
N TYR A 150 7.43 0.87 2.03
CA TYR A 150 7.14 2.13 1.35
C TYR A 150 5.81 2.67 1.88
N SER A 151 5.78 3.92 2.27
CA SER A 151 4.58 4.56 2.82
C SER A 151 4.35 5.93 2.24
N SER A 152 3.10 6.28 1.96
CA SER A 152 2.73 7.59 1.45
C SER A 152 1.78 8.35 2.39
N SER A 153 1.94 9.67 2.44
CA SER A 153 1.16 10.57 3.29
C SER A 153 -0.24 10.87 2.75
N SER A 154 -0.45 10.65 1.47
CA SER A 154 -1.71 10.96 0.78
C SER A 154 -1.93 10.04 -0.40
N THR A 155 -3.16 10.04 -0.91
CA THR A 155 -3.53 9.31 -2.13
C THR A 155 -2.60 9.66 -3.31
N MET A 156 -2.40 10.95 -3.58
CA MET A 156 -1.57 11.38 -4.71
C MET A 156 -0.08 11.05 -4.52
N ALA A 157 0.43 11.11 -3.29
CA ALA A 157 1.77 10.65 -2.98
C ALA A 157 1.95 9.13 -3.16
N GLY A 158 0.85 8.37 -3.18
CA GLY A 158 0.84 6.95 -3.54
C GLY A 158 1.27 6.68 -4.98
N PHE A 159 1.04 7.61 -5.90
CA PHE A 159 1.53 7.55 -7.29
C PHE A 159 3.05 7.75 -7.34
N ASP A 160 3.56 8.79 -6.65
CA ASP A 160 5.00 9.05 -6.55
C ASP A 160 5.72 7.83 -5.93
N MET A 161 5.13 7.27 -4.87
CA MET A 161 5.64 6.07 -4.20
C MET A 161 5.67 4.84 -5.14
N ALA A 162 4.65 4.63 -5.96
CA ALA A 162 4.60 3.50 -6.89
C ALA A 162 5.71 3.61 -7.96
N LEU A 163 5.95 4.80 -8.48
CA LEU A 163 7.08 5.05 -9.38
C LEU A 163 8.42 4.87 -8.67
N GLY A 164 8.53 5.27 -7.39
CA GLY A 164 9.71 5.01 -6.56
C GLY A 164 9.99 3.51 -6.39
N VAL A 165 8.95 2.71 -6.14
CA VAL A 165 9.09 1.25 -6.06
C VAL A 165 9.57 0.67 -7.40
N ILE A 166 9.03 1.12 -8.54
CA ILE A 166 9.49 0.68 -9.86
C ILE A 166 10.96 1.07 -10.08
N SER A 167 11.36 2.27 -9.67
CA SER A 167 12.74 2.73 -9.76
C SER A 167 13.71 1.84 -8.97
N ASP A 168 13.29 1.42 -7.77
CA ASP A 168 14.14 0.59 -6.89
C ASP A 168 14.12 -0.90 -7.29
N MET A 169 13.01 -1.36 -7.88
CA MET A 169 12.75 -2.74 -8.27
C MET A 169 13.36 -3.10 -9.66
N VAL A 170 13.34 -2.14 -10.57
CA VAL A 170 13.81 -2.32 -11.95
C VAL A 170 14.90 -1.29 -12.25
N ASP A 171 14.52 -0.07 -12.60
CA ASP A 171 15.39 1.09 -12.78
C ASP A 171 14.60 2.40 -12.88
N ILE A 172 15.34 3.52 -12.78
CA ILE A 172 14.76 4.87 -12.82
C ILE A 172 14.25 5.23 -14.22
N GLU A 173 14.86 4.72 -15.27
CA GLU A 173 14.48 4.99 -16.66
C GLU A 173 13.08 4.48 -16.94
N LEU A 174 12.74 3.28 -16.46
CA LEU A 174 11.40 2.71 -16.59
C LEU A 174 10.36 3.55 -15.83
N ALA A 175 10.67 3.96 -14.59
CA ALA A 175 9.76 4.79 -13.79
C ALA A 175 9.48 6.16 -14.47
N VAL A 176 10.53 6.83 -14.97
CA VAL A 176 10.41 8.09 -15.72
C VAL A 176 9.62 7.89 -17.01
N HIS A 177 9.85 6.80 -17.73
CA HIS A 177 9.14 6.51 -18.96
C HIS A 177 7.64 6.30 -18.72
N ILE A 178 7.27 5.55 -17.68
CA ILE A 178 5.87 5.35 -17.27
C ILE A 178 5.22 6.69 -16.89
N ALA A 179 5.89 7.49 -16.09
CA ALA A 179 5.39 8.81 -15.68
C ALA A 179 5.09 9.70 -16.90
N ASN A 180 6.02 9.76 -17.86
CA ASN A 180 5.87 10.57 -19.09
C ASN A 180 4.71 10.07 -19.96
N GLU A 181 4.54 8.76 -20.14
CA GLU A 181 3.43 8.20 -20.92
C GLU A 181 2.06 8.47 -20.27
N LEU A 182 1.99 8.46 -18.95
CA LEU A 182 0.79 8.79 -18.20
C LEU A 182 0.55 10.31 -18.11
N GLY A 183 1.48 11.13 -18.61
CA GLY A 183 1.42 12.60 -18.45
C GLY A 183 1.51 13.02 -16.98
N TYR A 184 2.19 12.23 -16.16
CA TYR A 184 2.33 12.46 -14.73
C TYR A 184 3.68 13.08 -14.41
N GLU A 185 3.67 14.20 -13.67
CA GLU A 185 4.88 14.84 -13.16
C GLU A 185 5.32 14.15 -11.87
N TRP A 186 6.28 13.25 -12.00
CA TRP A 186 6.76 12.47 -10.87
C TRP A 186 7.60 13.30 -9.91
N ASN A 187 7.19 13.36 -8.65
CA ASN A 187 7.97 13.95 -7.59
C ASN A 187 8.91 12.90 -6.99
N GLN A 188 10.18 12.99 -7.39
CA GLN A 188 11.24 12.08 -6.95
C GLN A 188 11.82 12.44 -5.56
N GLU A 189 11.46 13.61 -5.01
CA GLU A 189 12.00 14.05 -3.73
C GLU A 189 11.40 13.26 -2.57
N MET A 190 12.19 12.34 -2.03
CA MET A 190 12.04 11.90 -0.65
C MET A 190 12.56 13.01 0.25
N ILE A 191 11.66 13.77 0.88
CA ILE A 191 12.06 14.73 1.92
C ILE A 191 12.17 13.91 3.21
N PHE A 192 13.39 13.71 3.66
CA PHE A 192 13.73 13.05 4.93
C PHE A 192 13.48 13.98 6.12
#